data_3e5fce1d2b3d9c2b509175982787f8ed
#
_entry.id   3e5fce1d2b3d9c2b509175982787f8ed
#
_cell.length_a   1.000
_cell.length_b   1.000
_cell.length_c   1.000
_cell.angle_alpha   90.00
_cell.angle_beta   90.00
_cell.angle_gamma   90.00
#
_symmetry.space_group_name_H-M   'P 1'
#
loop_
_entity.id
_entity.type
_entity.pdbx_description
1 polymer ?
#
loop_
_entity_poly.entity_id
_entity_poly.type
_entity_poly.pdbx_seq_one_letter_code
_entity_poly.pdbx_strand_id
1 'polypeptide(L)'
;MIRFKNGRVLTMAEGEEIRECEVWTDGDKIAFVGTPDDEKLKKTAFEKEYDLNGNLLMPSFKNAHTHSAMTFLRSYADDYPLQEWLFEKVFPMEAKLTGDDIYWLSKLAILEYLTTGVTASFDMYFEPDYYVRANIESGFRTVLCGSVSGDKSNLERLDGYMKKFNGMHPLISYRLGFHAEYTADFELMEGLGEMARKYRLPVSVHNSETEKEVRECIEKYGKTPTQLFDSLGIYDFGGAGFHCVHMDDRDIEIFRERGVYAVTCPGSNSKLASGIAPICKMAENGVKLAIGTDGPSSNNCLDM
;
A
#
# COMPACT_ATOMS: atom_id res chain seq x y z
N MET A 1 -12.02 -28.22 -8.30
CA MET A 1 -12.51 -26.83 -8.46
C MET A 1 -13.45 -26.43 -7.32
N ILE A 2 -13.53 -25.14 -6.99
CA ILE A 2 -14.52 -24.58 -6.05
C ILE A 2 -15.55 -23.80 -6.87
N ARG A 3 -16.84 -23.96 -6.54
CA ARG A 3 -17.96 -23.31 -7.22
C ARG A 3 -18.66 -22.32 -6.28
N PHE A 4 -18.86 -21.08 -6.73
CA PHE A 4 -19.71 -20.08 -6.09
C PHE A 4 -20.94 -19.88 -6.95
N LYS A 5 -22.15 -20.17 -6.41
CA LYS A 5 -23.41 -20.19 -7.14
C LYS A 5 -24.51 -19.41 -6.45
N ASN A 6 -25.61 -19.16 -7.13
CA ASN A 6 -26.80 -18.51 -6.61
C ASN A 6 -26.53 -17.12 -6.01
N GLY A 7 -25.73 -16.31 -6.71
CA GLY A 7 -25.41 -14.96 -6.29
C GLY A 7 -25.27 -13.98 -7.45
N ARG A 8 -25.03 -12.73 -7.08
CA ARG A 8 -24.69 -11.66 -8.03
C ARG A 8 -23.18 -11.51 -8.08
N VAL A 9 -22.62 -11.20 -9.23
CA VAL A 9 -21.17 -11.05 -9.43
C VAL A 9 -20.89 -9.68 -10.00
N LEU A 10 -19.95 -8.97 -9.34
CA LEU A 10 -19.32 -7.75 -9.81
C LEU A 10 -17.87 -8.09 -10.18
N THR A 11 -17.53 -8.12 -11.45
CA THR A 11 -16.17 -8.48 -11.90
C THR A 11 -15.18 -7.33 -11.79
N MET A 12 -15.64 -6.08 -11.70
CA MET A 12 -14.86 -4.85 -11.83
C MET A 12 -14.15 -4.69 -13.20
N ALA A 13 -14.53 -5.50 -14.19
CA ALA A 13 -14.04 -5.31 -15.55
C ALA A 13 -14.75 -4.11 -16.21
N GLU A 14 -14.02 -3.39 -17.06
CA GLU A 14 -14.56 -2.20 -17.74
C GLU A 14 -15.78 -2.55 -18.58
N GLY A 15 -16.86 -1.78 -18.40
CA GLY A 15 -18.12 -1.96 -19.13
C GLY A 15 -18.98 -3.14 -18.66
N GLU A 16 -18.59 -3.87 -17.60
CA GLU A 16 -19.41 -4.94 -17.03
C GLU A 16 -20.27 -4.44 -15.86
N GLU A 17 -21.53 -4.87 -15.88
CA GLU A 17 -22.50 -4.60 -14.80
C GLU A 17 -22.59 -5.78 -13.83
N ILE A 18 -23.23 -5.55 -12.67
CA ILE A 18 -23.57 -6.61 -11.73
C ILE A 18 -24.57 -7.56 -12.40
N ARG A 19 -24.26 -8.85 -12.41
CA ARG A 19 -25.13 -9.87 -13.03
C ARG A 19 -25.24 -11.13 -12.18
N GLU A 20 -26.35 -11.84 -12.32
CA GLU A 20 -26.52 -13.17 -11.74
C GLU A 20 -25.71 -14.19 -12.57
N CYS A 21 -24.66 -14.71 -11.97
CA CYS A 21 -23.83 -15.74 -12.60
C CYS A 21 -23.01 -16.51 -11.55
N GLU A 22 -22.25 -17.48 -12.00
CA GLU A 22 -21.36 -18.28 -11.14
C GLU A 22 -19.89 -17.89 -11.35
N VAL A 23 -19.10 -18.11 -10.31
CA VAL A 23 -17.64 -18.06 -10.37
C VAL A 23 -17.07 -19.40 -9.94
N TRP A 24 -16.18 -19.98 -10.75
CA TRP A 24 -15.46 -21.20 -10.40
C TRP A 24 -13.97 -20.92 -10.31
N THR A 25 -13.31 -21.53 -9.33
CA THR A 25 -11.85 -21.45 -9.19
C THR A 25 -11.22 -22.82 -9.33
N ASP A 26 -10.00 -22.84 -9.86
CA ASP A 26 -9.12 -24.00 -9.90
C ASP A 26 -7.79 -23.62 -9.25
N GLY A 27 -7.53 -24.14 -8.06
CA GLY A 27 -6.42 -23.68 -7.24
C GLY A 27 -6.51 -22.17 -6.96
N ASP A 28 -5.51 -21.44 -7.39
CA ASP A 28 -5.37 -19.97 -7.20
C ASP A 28 -5.89 -19.13 -8.38
N LYS A 29 -6.59 -19.77 -9.35
CA LYS A 29 -7.07 -19.10 -10.57
C LYS A 29 -8.59 -19.11 -10.66
N ILE A 30 -9.15 -18.04 -11.23
CA ILE A 30 -10.53 -18.02 -11.70
C ILE A 30 -10.57 -18.82 -13.01
N ALA A 31 -11.32 -19.93 -13.00
CA ALA A 31 -11.44 -20.82 -14.15
C ALA A 31 -12.68 -20.51 -15.00
N PHE A 32 -13.72 -19.92 -14.39
CA PHE A 32 -14.96 -19.59 -15.09
C PHE A 32 -15.72 -18.46 -14.40
N VAL A 33 -16.32 -17.59 -15.20
CA VAL A 33 -17.30 -16.59 -14.76
C VAL A 33 -18.45 -16.58 -15.79
N GLY A 34 -19.67 -16.84 -15.37
CA GLY A 34 -20.82 -16.85 -16.28
C GLY A 34 -21.95 -17.75 -15.81
N THR A 35 -22.92 -17.99 -16.71
CA THR A 35 -24.01 -18.95 -16.49
C THR A 35 -23.64 -20.26 -17.20
N PRO A 36 -23.35 -21.34 -16.46
CA PRO A 36 -22.98 -22.59 -17.07
C PRO A 36 -24.19 -23.29 -17.68
N ASP A 37 -23.99 -24.02 -18.78
CA ASP A 37 -24.97 -24.98 -19.31
C ASP A 37 -24.88 -26.35 -18.60
N ASP A 38 -25.89 -27.18 -18.80
CA ASP A 38 -25.96 -28.52 -18.18
C ASP A 38 -24.80 -29.42 -18.56
N GLU A 39 -24.26 -29.27 -19.77
CA GLU A 39 -23.16 -30.09 -20.27
C GLU A 39 -21.86 -29.76 -19.54
N LYS A 40 -21.60 -28.46 -19.36
CA LYS A 40 -20.44 -27.97 -18.62
C LYS A 40 -20.50 -28.38 -17.13
N LEU A 41 -21.70 -28.28 -16.52
CA LEU A 41 -21.91 -28.70 -15.13
C LEU A 41 -21.64 -30.21 -14.96
N LYS A 42 -22.14 -31.07 -15.88
CA LYS A 42 -21.95 -32.53 -15.83
C LYS A 42 -20.49 -32.93 -16.01
N LYS A 43 -19.70 -32.15 -16.76
CA LYS A 43 -18.29 -32.44 -17.05
C LYS A 43 -17.33 -31.91 -15.98
N THR A 44 -17.82 -31.09 -15.05
CA THR A 44 -16.96 -30.44 -14.06
C THR A 44 -17.15 -31.06 -12.68
N ALA A 45 -16.05 -31.53 -12.07
CA ALA A 45 -16.04 -32.02 -10.71
C ALA A 45 -15.73 -30.87 -9.74
N PHE A 46 -16.63 -30.64 -8.80
CA PHE A 46 -16.44 -29.64 -7.75
C PHE A 46 -16.05 -30.33 -6.45
N GLU A 47 -14.95 -29.91 -5.88
CA GLU A 47 -14.47 -30.31 -4.54
C GLU A 47 -15.32 -29.65 -3.46
N LYS A 48 -15.73 -28.38 -3.72
CA LYS A 48 -16.54 -27.59 -2.79
C LYS A 48 -17.46 -26.66 -3.54
N GLU A 49 -18.66 -26.48 -3.00
CA GLU A 49 -19.64 -25.52 -3.52
C GLU A 49 -20.07 -24.58 -2.39
N TYR A 50 -20.13 -23.28 -2.72
CA TYR A 50 -20.67 -22.23 -1.88
C TYR A 50 -21.94 -21.66 -2.50
N ASP A 51 -23.05 -21.72 -1.76
CA ASP A 51 -24.26 -21.02 -2.12
C ASP A 51 -24.18 -19.59 -1.58
N LEU A 52 -24.24 -18.62 -2.47
CA LEU A 52 -24.15 -17.20 -2.14
C LEU A 52 -25.47 -16.64 -1.62
N ASN A 53 -26.59 -17.38 -1.73
CA ASN A 53 -27.90 -16.96 -1.25
C ASN A 53 -28.31 -15.53 -1.69
N GLY A 54 -28.02 -15.18 -2.94
CA GLY A 54 -28.29 -13.86 -3.50
C GLY A 54 -27.30 -12.75 -3.11
N ASN A 55 -26.29 -13.06 -2.29
CA ASN A 55 -25.23 -12.11 -1.94
C ASN A 55 -24.36 -11.73 -3.16
N LEU A 56 -23.64 -10.63 -3.04
CA LEU A 56 -22.72 -10.15 -4.04
C LEU A 56 -21.33 -10.76 -3.84
N LEU A 57 -20.79 -11.37 -4.90
CA LEU A 57 -19.38 -11.76 -4.99
C LEU A 57 -18.63 -10.71 -5.81
N MET A 58 -17.54 -10.19 -5.27
CA MET A 58 -16.70 -9.17 -5.91
C MET A 58 -15.22 -9.41 -5.61
N PRO A 59 -14.29 -8.82 -6.37
CA PRO A 59 -12.87 -8.81 -6.00
C PRO A 59 -12.68 -8.21 -4.61
N SER A 60 -11.81 -8.83 -3.82
CA SER A 60 -11.45 -8.32 -2.49
C SER A 60 -10.72 -6.98 -2.57
N PHE A 61 -10.73 -6.24 -1.48
CA PHE A 61 -9.97 -4.99 -1.35
C PHE A 61 -8.46 -5.24 -1.35
N LYS A 62 -7.72 -4.22 -1.82
CA LYS A 62 -6.27 -4.15 -1.81
C LYS A 62 -5.87 -2.88 -1.07
N ASN A 63 -5.27 -3.02 0.09
CA ASN A 63 -4.79 -1.88 0.88
C ASN A 63 -3.50 -1.34 0.25
N ALA A 64 -3.57 -0.17 -0.37
CA ALA A 64 -2.48 0.37 -1.18
C ALA A 64 -1.40 1.10 -0.34
N HIS A 65 -1.60 1.28 0.96
CA HIS A 65 -0.61 1.80 1.90
C HIS A 65 -0.98 1.47 3.33
N THR A 66 -0.03 0.88 4.04
CA THR A 66 -0.20 0.56 5.46
C THR A 66 1.15 0.37 6.17
N HIS A 67 1.09 0.32 7.52
CA HIS A 67 2.16 -0.06 8.45
C HIS A 67 1.63 -1.14 9.39
N SER A 68 1.49 -2.37 8.88
CA SER A 68 0.72 -3.44 9.56
C SER A 68 1.12 -3.70 11.00
N ALA A 69 2.42 -3.74 11.32
CA ALA A 69 2.86 -4.05 12.67
C ALA A 69 2.60 -2.95 13.71
N MET A 70 2.08 -1.78 13.30
CA MET A 70 1.69 -0.71 14.23
C MET A 70 0.40 -1.00 15.01
N THR A 71 -0.15 -2.20 14.96
CA THR A 71 -1.38 -2.59 15.71
C THR A 71 -1.27 -2.35 17.22
N PHE A 72 -0.07 -2.38 17.79
CA PHE A 72 0.16 -2.11 19.22
C PHE A 72 0.03 -0.61 19.60
N LEU A 73 0.04 0.28 18.62
CA LEU A 73 -0.12 1.72 18.83
C LEU A 73 -1.55 2.23 18.56
N ARG A 74 -2.50 1.33 18.37
CA ARG A 74 -3.90 1.68 18.16
C ARG A 74 -4.41 2.53 19.34
N SER A 75 -5.02 3.68 19.05
CA SER A 75 -5.49 4.67 20.03
C SER A 75 -4.39 5.21 20.97
N TYR A 76 -3.13 5.04 20.61
CA TYR A 76 -2.02 5.66 21.32
C TYR A 76 -1.71 7.04 20.73
N ALA A 77 -1.69 8.07 21.58
CA ALA A 77 -1.34 9.44 21.21
C ALA A 77 -2.23 10.01 20.08
N ASP A 78 -3.56 10.02 20.27
CA ASP A 78 -4.53 10.42 19.25
C ASP A 78 -4.53 11.92 18.88
N ASP A 79 -4.17 12.82 19.79
CA ASP A 79 -4.37 14.28 19.65
C ASP A 79 -3.06 15.06 19.40
N TYR A 80 -2.21 14.57 18.49
CA TYR A 80 -0.92 15.21 18.18
C TYR A 80 -0.80 15.50 16.67
N PRO A 81 -0.14 16.64 16.28
CA PRO A 81 0.27 16.87 14.90
C PRO A 81 1.29 15.83 14.43
N LEU A 82 1.33 15.54 13.12
CA LEU A 82 2.12 14.45 12.54
C LEU A 82 3.56 14.37 13.06
N GLN A 83 4.36 15.43 12.99
CA GLN A 83 5.77 15.33 13.35
C GLN A 83 5.99 15.14 14.85
N GLU A 84 5.22 15.81 15.71
CA GLU A 84 5.27 15.61 17.16
C GLU A 84 4.82 14.18 17.52
N TRP A 85 3.72 13.72 16.91
CA TRP A 85 3.24 12.35 17.04
C TRP A 85 4.30 11.34 16.63
N LEU A 86 4.94 11.53 15.47
CA LEU A 86 5.91 10.60 14.92
C LEU A 86 7.21 10.55 15.76
N PHE A 87 7.84 11.71 15.99
CA PHE A 87 9.16 11.77 16.63
C PHE A 87 9.11 11.60 18.16
N GLU A 88 8.04 12.04 18.83
CA GLU A 88 7.97 12.00 20.29
C GLU A 88 7.19 10.80 20.82
N LYS A 89 6.26 10.23 20.04
CA LYS A 89 5.39 9.15 20.49
C LYS A 89 5.68 7.83 19.74
N VAL A 90 5.64 7.81 18.43
CA VAL A 90 5.71 6.58 17.63
C VAL A 90 7.10 5.99 17.60
N PHE A 91 8.09 6.73 17.09
CA PHE A 91 9.46 6.21 16.93
C PHE A 91 10.09 5.70 18.24
N PRO A 92 9.92 6.36 19.42
CA PRO A 92 10.43 5.84 20.68
C PRO A 92 9.78 4.53 21.12
N MET A 93 8.55 4.25 20.68
CA MET A 93 7.88 2.97 20.97
C MET A 93 8.29 1.90 19.98
N GLU A 94 8.38 2.22 18.68
CA GLU A 94 8.83 1.28 17.66
C GLU A 94 10.27 0.82 17.88
N ALA A 95 11.14 1.70 18.38
CA ALA A 95 12.53 1.36 18.74
C ALA A 95 12.66 0.27 19.83
N LYS A 96 11.58 -0.06 20.51
CA LYS A 96 11.56 -1.13 21.53
C LYS A 96 11.11 -2.48 20.99
N LEU A 97 10.56 -2.51 19.76
CA LEU A 97 10.06 -3.74 19.16
C LEU A 97 11.19 -4.71 18.87
N THR A 98 10.94 -5.96 19.18
CA THR A 98 11.74 -7.09 18.72
C THR A 98 11.17 -7.65 17.42
N GLY A 99 11.95 -8.48 16.72
CA GLY A 99 11.44 -9.16 15.53
C GLY A 99 10.22 -10.05 15.81
N ASP A 100 10.18 -10.71 16.97
CA ASP A 100 9.02 -11.53 17.35
C ASP A 100 7.79 -10.67 17.63
N ASP A 101 7.93 -9.48 18.19
CA ASP A 101 6.82 -8.53 18.31
C ASP A 101 6.27 -8.16 16.92
N ILE A 102 7.13 -7.79 15.98
CA ILE A 102 6.73 -7.46 14.60
C ILE A 102 5.99 -8.65 13.94
N TYR A 103 6.46 -9.86 14.14
CA TYR A 103 5.79 -11.07 13.64
C TYR A 103 4.35 -11.19 14.18
N TRP A 104 4.14 -11.11 15.50
CA TRP A 104 2.82 -11.28 16.09
C TRP A 104 1.88 -10.11 15.81
N LEU A 105 2.39 -8.89 15.82
CA LEU A 105 1.63 -7.68 15.48
C LEU A 105 1.17 -7.71 14.02
N SER A 106 2.03 -8.18 13.10
CA SER A 106 1.66 -8.40 11.70
C SER A 106 0.60 -9.50 11.54
N LYS A 107 0.68 -10.59 12.32
CA LYS A 107 -0.38 -11.63 12.34
C LYS A 107 -1.73 -11.05 12.77
N LEU A 108 -1.74 -10.15 13.76
CA LEU A 108 -2.95 -9.47 14.20
C LEU A 108 -3.52 -8.57 13.09
N ALA A 109 -2.67 -7.81 12.40
CA ALA A 109 -3.09 -7.00 11.26
C ALA A 109 -3.69 -7.85 10.13
N ILE A 110 -3.04 -8.98 9.80
CA ILE A 110 -3.53 -9.90 8.76
C ILE A 110 -4.90 -10.46 9.11
N LEU A 111 -5.13 -10.80 10.39
CA LEU A 111 -6.45 -11.25 10.85
C LEU A 111 -7.52 -10.18 10.62
N GLU A 112 -7.23 -8.92 10.94
CA GLU A 112 -8.14 -7.81 10.70
C GLU A 112 -8.38 -7.61 9.19
N TYR A 113 -7.35 -7.58 8.36
CA TYR A 113 -7.49 -7.51 6.90
C TYR A 113 -8.42 -8.58 6.35
N LEU A 114 -8.21 -9.83 6.71
CA LEU A 114 -9.02 -10.95 6.20
C LEU A 114 -10.48 -10.85 6.65
N THR A 115 -10.75 -10.37 7.87
CA THR A 115 -12.10 -10.22 8.40
C THR A 115 -12.86 -9.03 7.79
N THR A 116 -12.13 -8.04 7.25
CA THR A 116 -12.70 -6.86 6.58
C THR A 116 -12.66 -6.95 5.04
N GLY A 117 -12.24 -8.12 4.50
CA GLY A 117 -12.25 -8.36 3.06
C GLY A 117 -11.03 -7.85 2.29
N VAL A 118 -9.95 -7.49 2.99
CA VAL A 118 -8.66 -7.15 2.39
C VAL A 118 -7.81 -8.41 2.21
N THR A 119 -7.30 -8.67 1.02
CA THR A 119 -6.48 -9.87 0.72
C THR A 119 -5.07 -9.56 0.23
N ALA A 120 -4.72 -8.30 0.14
CA ALA A 120 -3.36 -7.87 -0.18
C ALA A 120 -3.08 -6.50 0.43
N SER A 121 -1.85 -6.28 0.87
CA SER A 121 -1.35 -4.99 1.35
C SER A 121 -0.12 -4.51 0.58
N PHE A 122 0.02 -3.20 0.49
CA PHE A 122 1.27 -2.52 0.16
C PHE A 122 1.80 -1.91 1.46
N ASP A 123 2.81 -2.55 2.04
CA ASP A 123 3.19 -2.37 3.44
C ASP A 123 4.60 -1.80 3.57
N MET A 124 4.70 -0.69 4.25
CA MET A 124 5.96 -0.01 4.54
C MET A 124 6.33 -0.22 6.01
N TYR A 125 7.24 -1.16 6.29
CA TYR A 125 7.71 -1.41 7.64
C TYR A 125 9.16 -1.88 7.68
N PHE A 126 9.77 -1.84 8.87
CA PHE A 126 11.14 -2.32 9.11
C PHE A 126 11.16 -3.81 9.51
N GLU A 127 12.39 -4.40 9.63
CA GLU A 127 12.60 -5.81 9.96
C GLU A 127 11.80 -6.79 9.08
N PRO A 128 11.99 -6.72 7.75
CA PRO A 128 11.11 -7.45 6.81
C PRO A 128 11.15 -8.97 6.96
N ASP A 129 12.18 -9.55 7.54
CA ASP A 129 12.28 -11.00 7.74
C ASP A 129 11.12 -11.57 8.57
N TYR A 130 10.81 -10.91 9.68
CA TYR A 130 9.74 -11.34 10.59
C TYR A 130 8.36 -11.09 9.99
N TYR A 131 8.21 -9.97 9.32
CA TYR A 131 7.01 -9.60 8.64
C TYR A 131 6.69 -10.55 7.47
N VAL A 132 7.68 -10.87 6.62
CA VAL A 132 7.55 -11.84 5.52
C VAL A 132 7.12 -13.22 6.04
N ARG A 133 7.72 -13.68 7.15
CA ARG A 133 7.33 -14.95 7.79
C ARG A 133 5.86 -14.93 8.17
N ALA A 134 5.38 -13.86 8.82
CA ALA A 134 3.98 -13.72 9.21
C ALA A 134 3.03 -13.82 8.00
N ASN A 135 3.37 -13.13 6.90
CA ASN A 135 2.57 -13.14 5.67
C ASN A 135 2.53 -14.51 5.00
N ILE A 136 3.68 -15.17 4.83
CA ILE A 136 3.76 -16.51 4.19
C ILE A 136 2.96 -17.54 5.00
N GLU A 137 3.17 -17.61 6.31
CA GLU A 137 2.48 -18.55 7.18
C GLU A 137 0.96 -18.31 7.28
N SER A 138 0.52 -17.07 7.06
CA SER A 138 -0.90 -16.70 7.03
C SER A 138 -1.54 -16.86 5.65
N GLY A 139 -0.76 -17.17 4.60
CA GLY A 139 -1.25 -17.19 3.23
C GLY A 139 -1.64 -15.80 2.70
N PHE A 140 -1.15 -14.72 3.29
CA PHE A 140 -1.53 -13.36 2.94
C PHE A 140 -0.54 -12.74 1.96
N ARG A 141 -1.06 -12.08 0.93
CA ARG A 141 -0.24 -11.42 -0.10
C ARG A 141 0.22 -10.05 0.37
N THR A 142 1.51 -9.77 0.23
CA THR A 142 2.04 -8.43 0.52
C THR A 142 3.08 -7.97 -0.52
N VAL A 143 3.01 -6.69 -0.82
CA VAL A 143 4.09 -5.95 -1.47
C VAL A 143 4.77 -5.14 -0.38
N LEU A 144 6.00 -5.53 -0.03
CA LEU A 144 6.81 -4.75 0.91
C LEU A 144 7.36 -3.52 0.20
N CYS A 145 7.33 -2.40 0.89
CA CYS A 145 7.93 -1.14 0.47
C CYS A 145 9.14 -0.84 1.34
N GLY A 146 10.22 -0.41 0.73
CA GLY A 146 11.36 0.10 1.48
C GLY A 146 10.95 1.26 2.39
N SER A 147 11.39 1.22 3.65
CA SER A 147 11.09 2.24 4.67
C SER A 147 12.36 2.89 5.21
N VAL A 148 13.41 2.93 4.38
CA VAL A 148 14.69 3.50 4.80
C VAL A 148 14.57 5.00 5.07
N SER A 149 15.34 5.46 6.05
CA SER A 149 15.45 6.87 6.46
C SER A 149 16.91 7.14 6.86
N GLY A 150 17.24 8.38 7.24
CA GLY A 150 18.58 8.76 7.64
C GLY A 150 19.48 9.02 6.44
N ASP A 151 20.65 8.39 6.42
CA ASP A 151 21.70 8.64 5.46
C ASP A 151 21.85 7.55 4.39
N LYS A 152 22.69 7.82 3.41
CA LYS A 152 22.95 6.94 2.25
C LYS A 152 23.46 5.54 2.61
N SER A 153 23.96 5.28 3.82
CA SER A 153 24.39 3.94 4.24
C SER A 153 23.24 2.92 4.21
N ASN A 154 21.99 3.40 4.30
CA ASN A 154 20.79 2.58 4.22
C ASN A 154 20.47 2.07 2.80
N LEU A 155 21.09 2.61 1.75
CA LEU A 155 20.89 2.13 0.37
C LEU A 155 21.39 0.70 0.17
N GLU A 156 22.49 0.31 0.80
CA GLU A 156 23.01 -1.05 0.73
C GLU A 156 22.03 -2.05 1.37
N ARG A 157 21.45 -1.68 2.49
CA ARG A 157 20.41 -2.48 3.16
C ARG A 157 19.17 -2.65 2.27
N LEU A 158 18.71 -1.56 1.64
CA LEU A 158 17.59 -1.59 0.70
C LEU A 158 17.87 -2.49 -0.50
N ASP A 159 19.08 -2.39 -1.10
CA ASP A 159 19.52 -3.24 -2.20
C ASP A 159 19.56 -4.73 -1.79
N GLY A 160 20.04 -5.01 -0.56
CA GLY A 160 20.04 -6.35 0.01
C GLY A 160 18.62 -6.93 0.16
N TYR A 161 17.69 -6.15 0.67
CA TYR A 161 16.28 -6.58 0.82
C TYR A 161 15.61 -6.80 -0.54
N MET A 162 15.83 -5.92 -1.51
CA MET A 162 15.35 -6.11 -2.88
C MET A 162 15.78 -7.46 -3.47
N LYS A 163 17.05 -7.81 -3.32
CA LYS A 163 17.61 -9.07 -3.82
C LYS A 163 17.09 -10.28 -3.05
N LYS A 164 16.91 -10.13 -1.74
CA LYS A 164 16.48 -11.21 -0.85
C LYS A 164 15.01 -11.60 -1.04
N PHE A 165 14.12 -10.60 -1.10
CA PHE A 165 12.69 -10.85 -1.01
C PHE A 165 11.99 -10.96 -2.36
N ASN A 166 12.50 -10.33 -3.42
CA ASN A 166 11.89 -10.50 -4.74
C ASN A 166 12.14 -11.90 -5.29
N GLY A 167 11.02 -12.58 -5.62
CA GLY A 167 11.05 -13.93 -6.18
C GLY A 167 11.24 -15.05 -5.16
N MET A 168 11.34 -14.75 -3.84
CA MET A 168 11.48 -15.77 -2.82
C MET A 168 10.20 -16.59 -2.59
N HIS A 169 9.02 -15.97 -2.76
CA HIS A 169 7.73 -16.60 -2.55
C HIS A 169 6.63 -15.92 -3.39
N PRO A 170 5.61 -16.66 -3.93
CA PRO A 170 4.55 -16.08 -4.76
C PRO A 170 3.69 -15.01 -4.08
N LEU A 171 3.62 -15.01 -2.75
CA LEU A 171 2.88 -14.02 -1.98
C LEU A 171 3.68 -12.75 -1.66
N ILE A 172 4.99 -12.74 -1.93
CA ILE A 172 5.91 -11.68 -1.48
C ILE A 172 6.51 -10.97 -2.67
N SER A 173 6.48 -9.65 -2.63
CA SER A 173 7.25 -8.76 -3.50
C SER A 173 7.88 -7.67 -2.67
N TYR A 174 9.01 -7.11 -3.12
CA TYR A 174 9.67 -5.97 -2.49
C TYR A 174 9.83 -4.84 -3.50
N ARG A 175 9.56 -3.60 -3.11
CA ARG A 175 9.67 -2.42 -3.96
C ARG A 175 10.57 -1.38 -3.32
N LEU A 176 11.18 -0.55 -4.17
CA LEU A 176 11.95 0.60 -3.71
C LEU A 176 11.04 1.57 -2.99
N GLY A 177 11.55 2.15 -1.92
CA GLY A 177 10.88 3.16 -1.16
C GLY A 177 11.76 3.71 -0.04
N PHE A 178 11.35 4.83 0.51
CA PHE A 178 11.89 5.44 1.70
C PHE A 178 10.76 6.18 2.42
N HIS A 179 11.01 6.57 3.67
CA HIS A 179 9.92 7.09 4.50
C HIS A 179 9.38 8.42 3.94
N ALA A 180 10.16 9.50 4.03
CA ALA A 180 9.78 10.85 3.57
C ALA A 180 11.05 11.72 3.41
N GLU A 181 10.94 12.89 2.73
CA GLU A 181 12.09 13.79 2.55
C GLU A 181 12.61 14.38 3.87
N TYR A 182 11.70 14.59 4.86
CA TYR A 182 12.09 15.14 6.17
C TYR A 182 12.76 14.11 7.11
N THR A 183 12.76 12.84 6.73
CA THR A 183 13.45 11.76 7.45
C THR A 183 14.68 11.22 6.72
N ALA A 184 15.00 11.76 5.56
CA ALA A 184 16.10 11.35 4.70
C ALA A 184 17.07 12.52 4.44
N ASP A 185 18.35 12.22 4.33
CA ASP A 185 19.27 13.21 3.80
C ASP A 185 19.22 13.28 2.26
N PHE A 186 19.84 14.31 1.69
CA PHE A 186 19.83 14.52 0.25
C PHE A 186 20.53 13.39 -0.50
N GLU A 187 21.62 12.85 0.06
CA GLU A 187 22.43 11.80 -0.57
C GLU A 187 21.66 10.46 -0.61
N LEU A 188 20.83 10.18 0.40
CA LEU A 188 19.94 9.01 0.38
C LEU A 188 18.90 9.14 -0.74
N MET A 189 18.25 10.32 -0.86
CA MET A 189 17.26 10.56 -1.91
C MET A 189 17.88 10.50 -3.32
N GLU A 190 19.04 11.10 -3.53
CA GLU A 190 19.78 11.02 -4.80
C GLU A 190 20.13 9.58 -5.17
N GLY A 191 20.64 8.81 -4.20
CA GLY A 191 20.95 7.39 -4.38
C GLY A 191 19.72 6.53 -4.68
N LEU A 192 18.55 6.88 -4.16
CA LEU A 192 17.29 6.22 -4.54
C LEU A 192 16.91 6.48 -5.99
N GLY A 193 17.08 7.70 -6.50
CA GLY A 193 16.91 8.00 -7.92
C GLY A 193 17.86 7.19 -8.80
N GLU A 194 19.13 7.01 -8.36
CA GLU A 194 20.10 6.13 -9.04
C GLU A 194 19.66 4.66 -9.01
N MET A 195 19.16 4.18 -7.87
CA MET A 195 18.63 2.81 -7.75
C MET A 195 17.40 2.60 -8.64
N ALA A 196 16.48 3.57 -8.69
CA ALA A 196 15.32 3.52 -9.59
C ALA A 196 15.76 3.35 -11.05
N ARG A 197 16.75 4.13 -11.51
CA ARG A 197 17.33 4.00 -12.85
C ARG A 197 18.05 2.67 -13.06
N LYS A 198 18.88 2.24 -12.11
CA LYS A 198 19.62 0.96 -12.16
C LYS A 198 18.70 -0.24 -12.34
N TYR A 199 17.65 -0.30 -11.56
CA TYR A 199 16.72 -1.44 -11.54
C TYR A 199 15.51 -1.26 -12.46
N ARG A 200 15.29 -0.05 -12.98
CA ARG A 200 14.09 0.35 -13.74
C ARG A 200 12.81 0.04 -12.97
N LEU A 201 12.80 0.39 -11.69
CA LEU A 201 11.72 0.10 -10.76
C LEU A 201 11.08 1.37 -10.20
N PRO A 202 9.76 1.32 -9.93
CA PRO A 202 9.07 2.40 -9.25
C PRO A 202 9.52 2.58 -7.81
N VAL A 203 9.43 3.81 -7.31
CA VAL A 203 9.69 4.17 -5.91
C VAL A 203 8.41 4.67 -5.25
N SER A 204 8.21 4.32 -3.99
CA SER A 204 7.05 4.77 -3.21
C SER A 204 7.50 5.48 -1.93
N VAL A 205 6.79 6.54 -1.54
CA VAL A 205 7.19 7.44 -0.46
C VAL A 205 6.00 8.23 0.08
N HIS A 206 6.02 8.63 1.37
CA HIS A 206 5.09 9.65 1.88
C HIS A 206 5.38 10.98 1.17
N ASN A 207 4.34 11.62 0.70
CA ASN A 207 4.49 12.77 -0.20
C ASN A 207 3.47 13.86 0.08
N SER A 208 3.94 15.03 0.47
CA SER A 208 3.14 16.23 0.65
C SER A 208 1.94 16.00 1.57
N GLU A 209 2.16 15.33 2.70
CA GLU A 209 1.12 14.97 3.66
C GLU A 209 0.65 16.18 4.46
N THR A 210 1.58 17.04 4.92
CA THR A 210 1.24 18.22 5.72
C THR A 210 1.74 19.51 5.07
N GLU A 211 1.04 20.61 5.36
CA GLU A 211 1.47 21.96 4.93
C GLU A 211 2.86 22.31 5.45
N LYS A 212 3.18 21.88 6.68
CA LYS A 212 4.49 22.10 7.28
C LYS A 212 5.60 21.41 6.50
N GLU A 213 5.43 20.15 6.15
CA GLU A 213 6.35 19.36 5.32
C GLU A 213 6.64 20.10 3.99
N VAL A 214 5.60 20.45 3.26
CA VAL A 214 5.74 21.15 1.96
C VAL A 214 6.47 22.48 2.11
N ARG A 215 6.11 23.28 3.12
CA ARG A 215 6.78 24.56 3.39
C ARG A 215 8.26 24.38 3.70
N GLU A 216 8.61 23.48 4.63
CA GLU A 216 9.99 23.21 5.03
C GLU A 216 10.83 22.62 3.87
N CYS A 217 10.24 21.79 3.01
CA CYS A 217 10.87 21.30 1.79
C CYS A 217 11.16 22.45 0.80
N ILE A 218 10.22 23.36 0.61
CA ILE A 218 10.42 24.56 -0.24
C ILE A 218 11.50 25.47 0.33
N GLU A 219 11.48 25.72 1.65
CA GLU A 219 12.51 26.53 2.31
C GLU A 219 13.92 25.93 2.16
N LYS A 220 14.03 24.61 2.24
CA LYS A 220 15.32 23.90 2.18
C LYS A 220 15.83 23.66 0.77
N TYR A 221 14.94 23.31 -0.16
CA TYR A 221 15.31 22.85 -1.49
C TYR A 221 14.77 23.70 -2.65
N GLY A 222 13.92 24.69 -2.37
CA GLY A 222 13.27 25.52 -3.39
C GLY A 222 12.21 24.78 -4.20
N LYS A 223 11.72 23.63 -3.70
CA LYS A 223 10.81 22.72 -4.41
C LYS A 223 9.83 22.07 -3.43
N THR A 224 8.64 21.71 -3.89
CA THR A 224 7.77 20.79 -3.15
C THR A 224 8.40 19.41 -3.05
N PRO A 225 7.95 18.53 -2.14
CA PRO A 225 8.43 17.14 -2.08
C PRO A 225 8.34 16.42 -3.43
N THR A 226 7.20 16.53 -4.12
CA THR A 226 6.99 15.95 -5.46
C THR A 226 8.01 16.45 -6.48
N GLN A 227 8.20 17.77 -6.57
CA GLN A 227 9.15 18.39 -7.50
C GLN A 227 10.59 18.03 -7.18
N LEU A 228 10.93 17.89 -5.90
CA LEU A 228 12.23 17.41 -5.45
C LEU A 228 12.47 15.97 -5.92
N PHE A 229 11.53 15.06 -5.65
CA PHE A 229 11.63 13.66 -6.05
C PHE A 229 11.73 13.49 -7.56
N ASP A 230 10.93 14.21 -8.32
CA ASP A 230 11.02 14.21 -9.79
C ASP A 230 12.40 14.68 -10.27
N SER A 231 12.92 15.77 -9.69
CA SER A 231 14.24 16.32 -10.09
C SER A 231 15.42 15.39 -9.78
N LEU A 232 15.27 14.48 -8.82
CA LEU A 232 16.25 13.44 -8.46
C LEU A 232 16.07 12.15 -9.27
N GLY A 233 15.02 12.06 -10.09
CA GLY A 233 14.70 10.87 -10.90
C GLY A 233 14.06 9.73 -10.10
N ILE A 234 13.57 10.02 -8.89
CA ILE A 234 12.86 9.05 -8.05
C ILE A 234 11.60 8.54 -8.76
N TYR A 235 10.90 9.40 -9.50
CA TYR A 235 9.69 9.06 -10.24
C TYR A 235 9.91 8.68 -11.71
N ASP A 236 11.15 8.49 -12.17
CA ASP A 236 11.46 8.15 -13.58
C ASP A 236 10.77 6.87 -14.08
N PHE A 237 10.44 5.96 -13.18
CA PHE A 237 9.74 4.70 -13.47
C PHE A 237 8.37 4.60 -12.76
N GLY A 238 7.75 5.73 -12.44
CA GLY A 238 6.52 5.78 -11.69
C GLY A 238 6.71 5.47 -10.21
N GLY A 239 5.65 5.00 -9.56
CA GLY A 239 5.65 4.70 -8.14
C GLY A 239 4.36 5.11 -7.45
N ALA A 240 4.45 5.45 -6.17
CA ALA A 240 3.33 5.97 -5.41
C ALA A 240 3.77 7.07 -4.45
N GLY A 241 3.00 8.13 -4.39
CA GLY A 241 3.01 9.08 -3.30
C GLY A 241 1.88 8.74 -2.33
N PHE A 242 2.20 8.57 -1.06
CA PHE A 242 1.19 8.34 -0.03
C PHE A 242 0.70 9.66 0.54
N HIS A 243 -0.57 9.73 0.93
CA HIS A 243 -1.33 10.88 1.40
C HIS A 243 -1.65 11.92 0.33
N CYS A 244 -0.67 12.60 -0.27
CA CYS A 244 -0.81 13.59 -1.35
C CYS A 244 -1.83 14.70 -1.03
N VAL A 245 -1.80 15.23 0.22
CA VAL A 245 -2.77 16.22 0.70
C VAL A 245 -2.51 17.60 0.14
N HIS A 246 -1.25 18.05 0.21
CA HIS A 246 -0.84 19.41 -0.17
C HIS A 246 -0.12 19.43 -1.51
N MET A 247 -0.84 19.03 -2.58
CA MET A 247 -0.34 18.98 -3.96
C MET A 247 -0.72 20.25 -4.72
N ASP A 248 0.26 20.90 -5.33
CA ASP A 248 -0.01 22.01 -6.28
C ASP A 248 -0.29 21.50 -7.71
N ASP A 249 -0.53 22.42 -8.66
CA ASP A 249 -0.85 22.05 -10.04
C ASP A 249 0.33 21.36 -10.73
N ARG A 250 1.56 21.78 -10.45
CA ARG A 250 2.76 21.16 -11.01
C ARG A 250 3.01 19.77 -10.46
N ASP A 251 2.73 19.56 -9.18
CA ASP A 251 2.84 18.25 -8.54
C ASP A 251 1.87 17.23 -9.19
N ILE A 252 0.62 17.65 -9.42
CA ILE A 252 -0.40 16.85 -10.09
C ILE A 252 0.03 16.52 -11.54
N GLU A 253 0.60 17.49 -12.25
CA GLU A 253 1.12 17.29 -13.61
C GLU A 253 2.26 16.27 -13.63
N ILE A 254 3.22 16.35 -12.69
CA ILE A 254 4.32 15.38 -12.54
C ILE A 254 3.76 13.97 -12.31
N PHE A 255 2.79 13.81 -11.42
CA PHE A 255 2.17 12.50 -11.15
C PHE A 255 1.53 11.90 -12.40
N ARG A 256 0.80 12.71 -13.17
CA ARG A 256 0.23 12.28 -14.46
C ARG A 256 1.32 11.88 -15.45
N GLU A 257 2.34 12.74 -15.67
CA GLU A 257 3.39 12.54 -16.66
C GLU A 257 4.27 11.31 -16.34
N ARG A 258 4.61 11.13 -15.07
CA ARG A 258 5.42 10.00 -14.59
C ARG A 258 4.61 8.73 -14.34
N GLY A 259 3.29 8.80 -14.38
CA GLY A 259 2.40 7.65 -14.08
C GLY A 259 2.44 7.22 -12.63
N VAL A 260 2.71 8.16 -11.71
CA VAL A 260 2.74 7.94 -10.26
C VAL A 260 1.31 7.80 -9.74
N TYR A 261 1.08 6.86 -8.84
CA TYR A 261 -0.20 6.73 -8.14
C TYR A 261 -0.25 7.69 -6.95
N ALA A 262 -1.35 8.41 -6.79
CA ALA A 262 -1.67 9.08 -5.54
C ALA A 262 -2.48 8.12 -4.67
N VAL A 263 -1.91 7.71 -3.54
CA VAL A 263 -2.55 6.82 -2.57
C VAL A 263 -3.06 7.66 -1.42
N THR A 264 -4.36 7.94 -1.40
CA THR A 264 -4.95 8.69 -0.30
C THR A 264 -5.24 7.80 0.90
N CYS A 265 -5.04 8.34 2.11
CA CYS A 265 -5.31 7.67 3.38
C CYS A 265 -6.31 8.51 4.22
N PRO A 266 -7.61 8.52 3.85
CA PRO A 266 -8.56 9.49 4.39
C PRO A 266 -8.72 9.45 5.91
N GLY A 267 -8.70 8.24 6.49
CA GLY A 267 -8.79 8.05 7.94
C GLY A 267 -7.62 8.68 8.68
N SER A 268 -6.40 8.38 8.24
CA SER A 268 -5.16 8.95 8.79
C SER A 268 -5.08 10.46 8.57
N ASN A 269 -5.31 10.93 7.34
CA ASN A 269 -5.29 12.36 7.02
C ASN A 269 -6.23 13.18 7.91
N SER A 270 -7.40 12.62 8.23
CA SER A 270 -8.38 13.26 9.11
C SER A 270 -7.95 13.22 10.57
N LYS A 271 -7.46 12.06 11.04
CA LYS A 271 -7.04 11.88 12.45
C LYS A 271 -5.85 12.74 12.82
N LEU A 272 -4.84 12.82 11.96
CA LEU A 272 -3.63 13.62 12.17
C LEU A 272 -3.82 15.09 11.76
N ALA A 273 -5.03 15.48 11.35
CA ALA A 273 -5.35 16.81 10.84
C ALA A 273 -4.42 17.27 9.70
N SER A 274 -3.92 16.33 8.90
CA SER A 274 -3.08 16.63 7.74
C SER A 274 -3.87 17.37 6.66
N GLY A 275 -5.18 17.11 6.53
CA GLY A 275 -6.07 17.78 5.59
C GLY A 275 -6.84 16.81 4.68
N ILE A 276 -7.38 17.33 3.58
CA ILE A 276 -8.14 16.56 2.58
C ILE A 276 -7.39 16.59 1.25
N ALA A 277 -6.97 15.42 0.79
CA ALA A 277 -6.29 15.31 -0.50
C ALA A 277 -7.21 15.76 -1.66
N PRO A 278 -6.71 16.51 -2.65
CA PRO A 278 -7.50 17.05 -3.77
C PRO A 278 -7.80 15.95 -4.81
N ILE A 279 -8.42 14.85 -4.39
CA ILE A 279 -8.64 13.64 -5.21
C ILE A 279 -9.47 13.90 -6.46
N CYS A 280 -10.50 14.75 -6.38
CA CYS A 280 -11.30 15.11 -7.56
C CYS A 280 -10.43 15.81 -8.62
N LYS A 281 -9.61 16.78 -8.20
CA LYS A 281 -8.70 17.50 -9.09
C LYS A 281 -7.64 16.58 -9.70
N MET A 282 -7.08 15.67 -8.90
CA MET A 282 -6.14 14.66 -9.40
C MET A 282 -6.80 13.74 -10.43
N ALA A 283 -8.01 13.22 -10.15
CA ALA A 283 -8.75 12.36 -11.07
C ALA A 283 -9.09 13.09 -12.40
N GLU A 284 -9.59 14.33 -12.32
CA GLU A 284 -9.89 15.17 -13.49
C GLU A 284 -8.66 15.44 -14.37
N ASN A 285 -7.47 15.49 -13.76
CA ASN A 285 -6.20 15.63 -14.46
C ASN A 285 -5.56 14.29 -14.88
N GLY A 286 -6.25 13.15 -14.69
CA GLY A 286 -5.80 11.85 -15.15
C GLY A 286 -4.74 11.17 -14.25
N VAL A 287 -4.57 11.61 -13.01
CA VAL A 287 -3.73 10.93 -12.02
C VAL A 287 -4.42 9.64 -11.59
N LYS A 288 -3.66 8.56 -11.51
CA LYS A 288 -4.14 7.28 -10.99
C LYS A 288 -4.29 7.35 -9.48
N LEU A 289 -5.47 6.97 -8.98
CA LEU A 289 -5.78 7.00 -7.56
C LEU A 289 -5.82 5.60 -6.96
N ALA A 290 -5.42 5.49 -5.70
CA ALA A 290 -5.62 4.32 -4.87
C ALA A 290 -5.92 4.73 -3.43
N ILE A 291 -6.40 3.79 -2.63
CA ILE A 291 -6.77 4.02 -1.23
C ILE A 291 -5.92 3.13 -0.34
N GLY A 292 -5.42 3.70 0.76
CA GLY A 292 -4.75 3.00 1.84
C GLY A 292 -5.37 3.32 3.18
N THR A 293 -5.20 2.43 4.15
CA THR A 293 -5.61 2.69 5.53
C THR A 293 -4.60 3.50 6.30
N ASP A 294 -3.35 3.52 5.84
CA ASP A 294 -2.20 3.87 6.67
C ASP A 294 -2.04 2.91 7.87
N GLY A 295 -1.20 3.24 8.84
CA GLY A 295 -1.00 2.43 10.02
C GLY A 295 -2.19 2.47 10.99
N PRO A 296 -2.42 1.41 11.78
CA PRO A 296 -3.46 1.43 12.81
C PRO A 296 -3.17 2.39 13.97
N SER A 297 -1.98 2.96 14.03
CA SER A 297 -1.63 4.05 14.95
C SER A 297 -2.19 5.41 14.50
N SER A 298 -2.26 5.66 13.20
CA SER A 298 -2.76 6.92 12.61
C SER A 298 -4.22 6.84 12.15
N ASN A 299 -4.79 5.63 12.01
CA ASN A 299 -6.19 5.43 11.57
C ASN A 299 -7.07 4.70 12.61
N ASN A 300 -6.47 4.00 13.58
CA ASN A 300 -7.14 3.14 14.56
C ASN A 300 -7.84 1.89 13.97
N CYS A 301 -7.88 1.69 12.66
CA CYS A 301 -8.39 0.48 12.02
C CYS A 301 -7.65 0.17 10.72
N LEU A 302 -7.79 -1.07 10.25
CA LEU A 302 -7.24 -1.56 8.98
C LEU A 302 -8.38 -1.98 8.01
N ASP A 303 -9.56 -1.43 8.20
CA ASP A 303 -10.74 -1.62 7.35
C ASP A 303 -10.72 -0.62 6.18
N MET A 304 -11.17 -1.07 4.97
CA MET A 304 -11.14 -0.32 3.71
C MET A 304 -12.53 0.18 3.31
#